data_a6ee4d5f3ff707f389f94dd9750d3aab
#
_entry.id   a6ee4d5f3ff707f389f94dd9750d3aab
#
_cell.length_a   1.000
_cell.length_b   1.000
_cell.length_c   1.000
_cell.angle_alpha   90.00
_cell.angle_beta   90.00
_cell.angle_gamma   90.00
#
_symmetry.space_group_name_H-M   'P 1'
#
loop_
_entity.id
_entity.type
_entity.pdbx_description
1 polymer ?
#
loop_
_entity_poly.entity_id
_entity_poly.type
_entity_poly.pdbx_seq_one_letter_code
_entity_poly.pdbx_strand_id
1 'polypeptide(L)'
;VMARSWTPQARAERFEAAQRERHELADRIGRTLAAELNDRQVEGGGWHHQVAPVNFVSVLLEHPSGMSLSLVHEGSYRKGAADRRLTVRGGYPSEYCGWRAEPMTVGIDTSATSKARQIIRRLLPSYQRTFVAARTMQQRVQ
;
A
#
# COMPACT_ATOMS: atom_id res chain seq x y z
N VAL A 1 -30.37 14.85 25.57
CA VAL A 1 -29.14 14.67 26.30
C VAL A 1 -27.98 14.34 25.40
N MET A 2 -28.21 13.51 24.41
CA MET A 2 -27.16 13.00 23.55
C MET A 2 -26.98 13.79 22.27
N ALA A 3 -27.72 14.86 22.10
CA ALA A 3 -27.71 15.65 20.87
C ALA A 3 -26.41 16.44 20.66
N ARG A 4 -25.63 16.65 21.70
CA ARG A 4 -24.44 17.48 21.69
C ARG A 4 -23.40 17.09 20.63
N SER A 5 -23.41 15.87 20.19
CA SER A 5 -22.34 15.36 19.32
C SER A 5 -22.57 15.61 17.83
N TRP A 6 -23.65 16.28 17.46
CA TRP A 6 -24.06 16.36 16.06
C TRP A 6 -24.04 17.76 15.47
N THR A 7 -23.32 18.69 16.09
CA THR A 7 -23.09 19.99 15.48
C THR A 7 -22.18 19.83 14.24
N PRO A 8 -22.30 20.72 13.24
CA PRO A 8 -21.39 20.68 12.08
C PRO A 8 -19.92 20.77 12.47
N GLN A 9 -19.60 21.61 13.47
CA GLN A 9 -18.24 21.75 13.95
C GLN A 9 -17.74 20.45 14.61
N ALA A 10 -18.55 19.81 15.43
CA ALA A 10 -18.18 18.55 16.05
C ALA A 10 -17.96 17.43 15.03
N ARG A 11 -18.76 17.40 13.98
CA ARG A 11 -18.56 16.44 12.87
C ARG A 11 -17.26 16.69 12.14
N ALA A 12 -16.94 17.96 11.86
CA ALA A 12 -15.71 18.33 11.18
C ALA A 12 -14.50 17.94 12.02
N GLU A 13 -14.52 18.21 13.31
CA GLU A 13 -13.43 17.84 14.22
C GLU A 13 -13.21 16.34 14.28
N ARG A 14 -14.29 15.56 14.32
CA ARG A 14 -14.20 14.09 14.32
C ARG A 14 -13.67 13.55 13.01
N PHE A 15 -14.11 14.14 11.91
CA PHE A 15 -13.62 13.76 10.58
C PHE A 15 -12.11 14.01 10.48
N GLU A 16 -11.66 15.18 10.91
CA GLU A 16 -10.25 15.53 10.90
C GLU A 16 -9.42 14.62 11.79
N ALA A 17 -9.94 14.29 13.00
CA ALA A 17 -9.25 13.38 13.90
C ALA A 17 -9.13 11.99 13.32
N ALA A 18 -10.20 11.47 12.73
CA ALA A 18 -10.20 10.16 12.09
C ALA A 18 -9.23 10.14 10.90
N GLN A 19 -9.16 11.22 10.14
CA GLN A 19 -8.26 11.32 9.01
C GLN A 19 -6.79 11.34 9.47
N ARG A 20 -6.48 12.07 10.55
CA ARG A 20 -5.14 12.06 11.12
C ARG A 20 -4.73 10.64 11.56
N GLU A 21 -5.64 9.93 12.21
CA GLU A 21 -5.36 8.55 12.65
C GLU A 21 -5.05 7.64 11.47
N ARG A 22 -5.81 7.76 10.37
CA ARG A 22 -5.57 6.98 9.17
C ARG A 22 -4.23 7.31 8.54
N HIS A 23 -3.88 8.59 8.49
CA HIS A 23 -2.60 9.02 7.93
C HIS A 23 -1.43 8.56 8.79
N GLU A 24 -1.56 8.61 10.10
CA GLU A 24 -0.53 8.12 11.02
C GLU A 24 -0.35 6.61 10.89
N LEU A 25 -1.45 5.88 10.76
CA LEU A 25 -1.40 4.44 10.55
C LEU A 25 -0.74 4.11 9.20
N ALA A 26 -1.13 4.81 8.14
CA ALA A 26 -0.55 4.62 6.82
C ALA A 26 0.95 4.93 6.83
N ASP A 27 1.37 6.01 7.48
CA ASP A 27 2.77 6.35 7.59
C ASP A 27 3.57 5.27 8.32
N ARG A 28 3.05 4.77 9.43
CA ARG A 28 3.71 3.72 10.19
C ARG A 28 3.84 2.43 9.39
N ILE A 29 2.76 2.04 8.69
CA ILE A 29 2.78 0.85 7.84
C ILE A 29 3.83 1.01 6.75
N GLY A 30 3.83 2.13 6.06
CA GLY A 30 4.77 2.39 4.98
C GLY A 30 6.22 2.42 5.46
N ARG A 31 6.48 3.14 6.54
CA ARG A 31 7.81 3.28 7.09
C ARG A 31 8.37 1.94 7.56
N THR A 32 7.58 1.19 8.32
CA THR A 32 8.05 -0.08 8.89
C THR A 32 8.20 -1.15 7.81
N LEU A 33 7.32 -1.17 6.82
CA LEU A 33 7.43 -2.13 5.73
C LEU A 33 8.62 -1.80 4.80
N ALA A 34 8.83 -0.53 4.48
CA ALA A 34 9.99 -0.12 3.69
C ALA A 34 11.29 -0.54 4.41
N ALA A 35 11.36 -0.34 5.73
CA ALA A 35 12.51 -0.74 6.52
C ALA A 35 12.74 -2.26 6.44
N GLU A 36 11.69 -3.06 6.53
CA GLU A 36 11.80 -4.51 6.41
C GLU A 36 12.30 -4.95 5.03
N LEU A 37 11.76 -4.33 3.97
CA LEU A 37 12.21 -4.65 2.61
C LEU A 37 13.69 -4.27 2.41
N ASN A 38 14.10 -3.15 2.97
CA ASN A 38 15.49 -2.70 2.89
C ASN A 38 16.43 -3.60 3.71
N ASP A 39 16.03 -3.99 4.90
CA ASP A 39 16.81 -4.89 5.74
C ASP A 39 17.01 -6.26 5.06
N ARG A 40 16.02 -6.71 4.31
CA ARG A 40 16.08 -7.98 3.57
C ARG A 40 16.73 -7.83 2.20
N GLN A 41 17.20 -6.64 1.86
CA GLN A 41 17.87 -6.34 0.59
C GLN A 41 17.01 -6.68 -0.63
N VAL A 42 15.68 -6.53 -0.52
CA VAL A 42 14.78 -6.75 -1.65
C VAL A 42 15.14 -5.76 -2.76
N GLU A 43 15.46 -6.26 -3.93
CA GLU A 43 15.96 -5.47 -5.06
C GLU A 43 17.17 -4.59 -4.67
N GLY A 44 17.99 -5.04 -3.71
CA GLY A 44 19.14 -4.29 -3.25
C GLY A 44 18.85 -3.20 -2.23
N GLY A 45 17.62 -3.10 -1.74
CA GLY A 45 17.22 -2.03 -0.84
C GLY A 45 16.91 -0.74 -1.58
N GLY A 46 16.71 0.34 -0.86
CA GLY A 46 16.38 1.64 -1.44
C GLY A 46 14.90 1.95 -1.51
N TRP A 47 14.07 1.14 -0.85
CA TRP A 47 12.64 1.38 -0.77
C TRP A 47 12.34 2.59 0.13
N HIS A 48 11.40 3.42 -0.32
CA HIS A 48 10.89 4.53 0.47
C HIS A 48 9.38 4.57 0.33
N HIS A 49 8.71 5.26 1.25
CA HIS A 49 7.25 5.27 1.30
C HIS A 49 6.67 6.68 1.14
N GLN A 50 5.45 6.74 0.65
CA GLN A 50 4.64 7.94 0.60
C GLN A 50 3.23 7.59 1.06
N VAL A 51 2.62 8.51 1.79
CA VAL A 51 1.21 8.38 2.19
C VAL A 51 0.36 9.20 1.23
N ALA A 52 -0.67 8.59 0.67
CA ALA A 52 -1.57 9.29 -0.23
C ALA A 52 -2.48 10.24 0.56
N PRO A 53 -2.78 11.44 0.00
CA PRO A 53 -3.65 12.42 0.68
C PRO A 53 -5.14 12.07 0.46
N VAL A 54 -5.55 10.92 0.94
CA VAL A 54 -6.92 10.42 0.81
C VAL A 54 -7.48 10.10 2.19
N ASN A 55 -8.79 9.86 2.27
CA ASN A 55 -9.47 9.63 3.53
C ASN A 55 -9.53 8.16 3.95
N PHE A 56 -8.64 7.35 3.41
CA PHE A 56 -8.48 5.94 3.78
C PHE A 56 -7.00 5.61 3.84
N VAL A 57 -6.65 4.44 4.37
CA VAL A 57 -5.25 4.03 4.44
C VAL A 57 -4.75 3.69 3.04
N SER A 58 -3.78 4.44 2.58
CA SER A 58 -3.18 4.24 1.26
C SER A 58 -1.70 4.63 1.32
N VAL A 59 -0.85 3.66 1.01
CA VAL A 59 0.61 3.80 1.07
C VAL A 59 1.19 3.39 -0.27
N LEU A 60 2.17 4.13 -0.74
CA LEU A 60 2.95 3.78 -1.91
C LEU A 60 4.39 3.53 -1.49
N LEU A 61 4.92 2.38 -1.81
CA LEU A 61 6.34 2.06 -1.65
C LEU A 61 7.00 2.16 -3.01
N GLU A 62 8.08 2.93 -3.10
CA GLU A 62 8.77 3.15 -4.36
C GLU A 62 10.22 2.71 -4.26
N HIS A 63 10.74 2.22 -5.37
CA HIS A 63 12.12 1.75 -5.48
C HIS A 63 12.82 2.50 -6.63
N PRO A 64 14.13 2.77 -6.53
CA PRO A 64 14.86 3.47 -7.59
C PRO A 64 14.79 2.82 -8.96
N SER A 65 14.54 1.51 -9.04
CA SER A 65 14.37 0.79 -10.31
C SER A 65 13.09 1.17 -11.06
N GLY A 66 12.18 1.88 -10.42
CA GLY A 66 10.85 2.14 -10.95
C GLY A 66 9.79 1.19 -10.44
N MET A 67 10.18 0.13 -9.75
CA MET A 67 9.21 -0.77 -9.10
C MET A 67 8.46 -0.02 -8.01
N SER A 68 7.21 -0.37 -7.81
CA SER A 68 6.42 0.20 -6.74
C SER A 68 5.39 -0.81 -6.23
N LEU A 69 4.99 -0.63 -4.97
CA LEU A 69 3.94 -1.43 -4.35
C LEU A 69 2.94 -0.47 -3.72
N SER A 70 1.66 -0.64 -4.03
CA SER A 70 0.61 0.12 -3.36
C SER A 70 -0.08 -0.78 -2.34
N LEU A 71 -0.33 -0.23 -1.15
CA LEU A 71 -1.07 -0.91 -0.10
C LEU A 71 -2.27 -0.04 0.23
N VAL A 72 -3.46 -0.54 -0.04
CA VAL A 72 -4.69 0.24 0.07
C VAL A 72 -5.72 -0.54 0.86
N HIS A 73 -6.29 0.11 1.86
CA HIS A 73 -7.49 -0.37 2.53
C HIS A 73 -8.68 0.04 1.67
N GLU A 74 -9.17 -0.87 0.87
CA GLU A 74 -10.22 -0.57 -0.12
C GLU A 74 -11.59 -0.42 0.51
N GLY A 75 -11.66 -0.17 1.77
CA GLY A 75 -12.88 0.10 2.50
C GLY A 75 -14.03 -0.80 2.03
N SER A 76 -14.54 -1.63 2.87
CA SER A 76 -15.69 -2.39 2.52
C SER A 76 -16.74 -2.20 3.60
N TYR A 77 -17.99 -2.38 3.21
CA TYR A 77 -19.07 -2.41 4.18
C TYR A 77 -19.05 -3.69 5.00
N ARG A 78 -18.10 -4.58 4.71
CA ARG A 78 -17.92 -5.82 5.46
C ARG A 78 -17.30 -5.52 6.81
N LYS A 79 -17.82 -6.15 7.83
CA LYS A 79 -17.32 -6.02 9.19
C LYS A 79 -16.44 -7.21 9.55
N GLY A 80 -15.56 -7.01 10.53
CA GLY A 80 -14.71 -8.05 11.04
C GLY A 80 -13.34 -8.14 10.35
N ALA A 81 -12.74 -9.31 10.41
CA ALA A 81 -11.36 -9.52 9.94
C ALA A 81 -11.18 -9.20 8.45
N ALA A 82 -12.22 -9.44 7.64
CA ALA A 82 -12.13 -9.17 6.21
C ALA A 82 -12.02 -7.68 5.88
N ASP A 83 -12.53 -6.81 6.77
CA ASP A 83 -12.45 -5.36 6.58
C ASP A 83 -11.09 -4.79 6.96
N ARG A 84 -10.28 -5.53 7.71
CA ARG A 84 -8.96 -5.06 8.16
C ARG A 84 -7.86 -5.64 7.31
N ARG A 85 -8.01 -5.56 6.00
CA ARG A 85 -7.00 -6.07 5.09
C ARG A 85 -6.59 -4.98 4.09
N LEU A 86 -5.31 -4.95 3.78
CA LEU A 86 -4.75 -4.08 2.76
C LEU A 86 -4.59 -4.87 1.48
N THR A 87 -5.03 -4.31 0.37
CA THR A 87 -4.74 -4.88 -0.95
C THR A 87 -3.38 -4.37 -1.40
N VAL A 88 -2.51 -5.28 -1.80
CA VAL A 88 -1.15 -4.98 -2.25
C VAL A 88 -1.06 -5.25 -3.75
N ARG A 89 -0.67 -4.23 -4.51
CA ARG A 89 -0.52 -4.32 -5.97
C ARG A 89 0.86 -3.84 -6.38
N GLY A 90 1.45 -4.53 -7.37
CA GLY A 90 2.63 -4.02 -8.03
C GLY A 90 2.29 -2.94 -9.04
N GLY A 91 3.11 -1.90 -9.12
CA GLY A 91 2.92 -0.82 -10.09
C GLY A 91 3.68 -1.09 -11.38
N TYR A 92 3.13 -0.61 -12.48
CA TYR A 92 3.70 -0.77 -13.83
C TYR A 92 3.74 0.58 -14.54
N PRO A 93 4.60 0.73 -15.57
CA PRO A 93 4.53 1.93 -16.42
C PRO A 93 3.14 2.13 -16.97
N SER A 94 2.71 3.39 -17.11
CA SER A 94 1.35 3.72 -17.51
C SER A 94 0.97 3.16 -18.88
N GLU A 95 1.94 3.00 -19.77
CA GLU A 95 1.72 2.46 -21.12
C GLU A 95 1.65 0.94 -21.17
N TYR A 96 1.95 0.27 -20.08
CA TYR A 96 1.98 -1.17 -20.07
C TYR A 96 0.57 -1.74 -20.17
N CYS A 97 0.33 -2.57 -21.17
CA CYS A 97 -0.95 -3.22 -21.40
C CYS A 97 -0.85 -4.76 -21.36
N GLY A 98 0.29 -5.29 -20.92
CA GLY A 98 0.49 -6.72 -20.81
C GLY A 98 -0.09 -7.31 -19.54
N TRP A 99 0.23 -8.57 -19.30
CA TRP A 99 -0.22 -9.29 -18.13
C TRP A 99 0.40 -8.74 -16.86
N ARG A 100 -0.42 -8.59 -15.83
CA ARG A 100 -0.01 -8.05 -14.53
C ARG A 100 -0.13 -9.10 -13.46
N ALA A 101 0.80 -9.07 -12.49
CA ALA A 101 0.71 -9.94 -11.33
C ALA A 101 -0.57 -9.67 -10.57
N GLU A 102 -1.23 -10.73 -10.11
CA GLU A 102 -2.44 -10.58 -9.32
C GLU A 102 -2.15 -9.90 -7.99
N PRO A 103 -3.03 -9.01 -7.53
CA PRO A 103 -2.87 -8.41 -6.21
C PRO A 103 -3.06 -9.46 -5.11
N MET A 104 -2.54 -9.15 -3.94
CA MET A 104 -2.72 -9.98 -2.76
C MET A 104 -3.21 -9.10 -1.61
N THR A 105 -3.58 -9.72 -0.50
CA THR A 105 -3.96 -8.96 0.69
C THR A 105 -3.11 -9.34 1.88
N VAL A 106 -2.90 -8.37 2.77
CA VAL A 106 -2.25 -8.59 4.07
C VAL A 106 -3.10 -7.93 5.15
N GLY A 107 -3.03 -8.45 6.37
CA GLY A 107 -3.76 -7.83 7.48
C GLY A 107 -3.15 -6.50 7.88
N ILE A 108 -4.00 -5.51 8.13
CA ILE A 108 -3.54 -4.20 8.62
C ILE A 108 -2.77 -4.36 9.94
N ASP A 109 -3.26 -5.23 10.81
CA ASP A 109 -2.76 -5.38 12.17
C ASP A 109 -1.58 -6.35 12.30
N THR A 110 -1.17 -7.00 11.23
CA THR A 110 0.00 -7.89 11.26
C THR A 110 1.28 -7.08 11.35
N SER A 111 2.34 -7.72 11.86
CA SER A 111 3.63 -7.05 11.97
C SER A 111 4.22 -6.71 10.60
N ALA A 112 5.13 -5.76 10.56
CA ALA A 112 5.86 -5.42 9.34
C ALA A 112 6.63 -6.63 8.81
N THR A 113 7.20 -7.44 9.70
CA THR A 113 7.90 -8.68 9.34
C THR A 113 6.96 -9.63 8.62
N SER A 114 5.76 -9.85 9.16
CA SER A 114 4.76 -10.73 8.55
C SER A 114 4.31 -10.20 7.20
N LYS A 115 4.04 -8.90 7.10
CA LYS A 115 3.67 -8.28 5.82
C LYS A 115 4.77 -8.48 4.77
N ALA A 116 6.01 -8.21 5.14
CA ALA A 116 7.14 -8.37 4.22
C ALA A 116 7.29 -9.81 3.74
N ARG A 117 7.22 -10.78 4.64
CA ARG A 117 7.32 -12.19 4.30
C ARG A 117 6.24 -12.62 3.31
N GLN A 118 5.01 -12.20 3.53
CA GLN A 118 3.89 -12.55 2.65
C GLN A 118 4.07 -11.93 1.28
N ILE A 119 4.46 -10.66 1.21
CA ILE A 119 4.68 -9.96 -0.07
C ILE A 119 5.81 -10.61 -0.85
N ILE A 120 6.93 -10.88 -0.19
CA ILE A 120 8.10 -11.50 -0.82
C ILE A 120 7.77 -12.88 -1.38
N ARG A 121 7.00 -13.67 -0.64
CA ARG A 121 6.67 -15.03 -1.04
C ARG A 121 5.58 -15.10 -2.10
N ARG A 122 4.54 -14.24 -1.98
CA ARG A 122 3.31 -14.40 -2.77
C ARG A 122 3.19 -13.43 -3.94
N LEU A 123 3.72 -12.24 -3.83
CA LEU A 123 3.58 -11.23 -4.88
C LEU A 123 4.86 -11.00 -5.66
N LEU A 124 5.98 -10.84 -4.98
CA LEU A 124 7.22 -10.40 -5.63
C LEU A 124 7.70 -11.32 -6.77
N PRO A 125 7.66 -12.67 -6.65
CA PRO A 125 8.17 -13.49 -7.76
C PRO A 125 7.43 -13.22 -9.06
N SER A 126 6.12 -13.11 -9.01
CA SER A 126 5.30 -12.82 -10.18
C SER A 126 5.48 -11.37 -10.65
N TYR A 127 5.48 -10.44 -9.71
CA TYR A 127 5.63 -9.02 -10.02
C TYR A 127 7.00 -8.74 -10.64
N GLN A 128 8.07 -9.31 -10.11
CA GLN A 128 9.42 -9.12 -10.67
C GLN A 128 9.48 -9.54 -12.13
N ARG A 129 8.90 -10.70 -12.47
CA ARG A 129 8.88 -11.18 -13.85
C ARG A 129 8.07 -10.26 -14.76
N THR A 130 6.88 -9.87 -14.32
CA THR A 130 6.02 -9.00 -15.13
C THR A 130 6.56 -7.60 -15.26
N PHE A 131 7.22 -7.09 -14.24
CA PHE A 131 7.84 -5.77 -14.29
C PHE A 131 9.00 -5.72 -15.29
N VAL A 132 9.83 -6.76 -15.33
CA VAL A 132 10.92 -6.84 -16.30
C VAL A 132 10.34 -6.85 -17.72
N ALA A 133 9.28 -7.63 -17.96
CA ALA A 133 8.62 -7.65 -19.25
C ALA A 133 8.04 -6.28 -19.63
N ALA A 134 7.40 -5.61 -18.69
CA ALA A 134 6.83 -4.28 -18.91
C ALA A 134 7.91 -3.25 -19.25
N ARG A 135 9.03 -3.32 -18.56
CA ARG A 135 10.16 -2.41 -18.77
C ARG A 135 10.82 -2.65 -20.13
N THR A 136 10.97 -3.89 -20.53
CA THR A 136 11.48 -4.24 -21.85
C THR A 136 10.58 -3.71 -22.95
N MET A 137 9.27 -3.86 -22.80
CA MET A 137 8.28 -3.33 -23.75
C MET A 137 8.37 -1.82 -23.84
N GLN A 138 8.50 -1.11 -22.72
CA GLN A 138 8.65 0.34 -22.69
C GLN A 138 9.90 0.78 -23.44
N GLN A 139 11.01 0.10 -23.26
CA GLN A 139 12.26 0.41 -23.94
C GLN A 139 12.17 0.23 -25.45
N ARG A 140 11.39 -0.73 -25.92
CA ARG A 140 11.19 -0.96 -27.36
C ARG A 140 10.37 0.13 -28.03
N VAL A 141 9.49 0.77 -27.29
CA VAL A 141 8.63 1.83 -27.82
C VAL A 141 9.36 3.17 -27.88
N GLN A 142 10.41 3.33 -27.11
CA GLN A 142 11.26 4.50 -27.15
C GLN A 142 12.29 4.35 -28.25
#